data_3705cc034f90ade38f4dee32c7d50a06
#
_entry.id   3705cc034f90ade38f4dee32c7d50a06
#
_cell.length_a   1.000
_cell.length_b   1.000
_cell.length_c   1.000
_cell.angle_alpha   90.00
_cell.angle_beta   90.00
_cell.angle_gamma   90.00
#
_symmetry.space_group_name_H-M   'P 1'
#
loop_
_entity.id
_entity.type
_entity.pdbx_description
1 polymer ?
#
loop_
_entity_poly.entity_id
_entity_poly.type
_entity_poly.pdbx_seq_one_letter_code
_entity_poly.pdbx_strand_id
1 'polypeptide(L)'
;MNIAILSGKGGTGKTTVSTNLSTIIGANYIDCDVEEPNGFIFLNPSQIKREEVKVDYPVVDSSRCTLCGDCAKVCQFNALVRTKKEIILFEKLCHGCSACSIACKHSALTFGKRTIGIVEEGKCGNLICKRGVLNVGEPMAVPVIKKLLKNLPQGTNLIDCAPGTSCNVVNSLQYADGAILVTEPSAFGLHDLKMAVQLVRNFNLPFGVIINKYNAENERIQKYCEQEDINILGIIPYRREAAEVYSLGKMIVKLPEYKEIFEEIAKRLREVFPWN
;
A
#
# COMPACT_ATOMS: atom_id res chain seq x y z
N MET A 1 -13.27 -1.83 11.19
CA MET A 1 -12.62 -0.54 10.98
C MET A 1 -11.31 -0.72 10.24
N ASN A 2 -11.02 0.12 9.26
CA ASN A 2 -9.81 0.03 8.43
C ASN A 2 -8.96 1.28 8.67
N ILE A 3 -7.74 1.11 9.16
CA ILE A 3 -6.82 2.22 9.46
C ILE A 3 -5.64 2.12 8.50
N ALA A 4 -5.46 3.12 7.64
CA ALA A 4 -4.32 3.19 6.73
C ALA A 4 -3.08 3.71 7.47
N ILE A 5 -1.95 3.05 7.27
CA ILE A 5 -0.66 3.48 7.79
C ILE A 5 0.19 3.98 6.63
N LEU A 6 0.54 5.26 6.67
CA LEU A 6 1.21 5.98 5.59
C LEU A 6 2.53 6.57 6.04
N SER A 7 3.37 6.85 5.06
CA SER A 7 4.56 7.68 5.24
C SER A 7 4.85 8.44 3.95
N GLY A 8 5.34 9.65 4.04
CA GLY A 8 5.66 10.46 2.85
C GLY A 8 6.85 9.92 2.05
N LYS A 9 7.70 9.05 2.65
CA LYS A 9 8.84 8.40 1.97
C LYS A 9 9.08 6.99 2.48
N GLY A 10 9.91 6.23 1.77
CA GLY A 10 10.43 4.94 2.23
C GLY A 10 11.39 5.08 3.43
N GLY A 11 11.54 4.02 4.21
CA GLY A 11 12.50 3.93 5.30
C GLY A 11 12.11 4.62 6.60
N THR A 12 10.94 5.26 6.73
CA THR A 12 10.47 5.88 7.99
C THR A 12 10.12 4.87 9.08
N GLY A 13 10.03 3.58 8.75
CA GLY A 13 9.63 2.50 9.66
C GLY A 13 8.12 2.23 9.70
N LYS A 14 7.40 2.57 8.66
CA LYS A 14 5.96 2.31 8.50
C LYS A 14 5.60 0.85 8.76
N THR A 15 6.26 -0.11 8.10
CA THR A 15 6.06 -1.56 8.30
C THR A 15 6.43 -2.01 9.72
N THR A 16 7.44 -1.38 10.35
CA THR A 16 7.76 -1.62 11.76
C THR A 16 6.59 -1.21 12.65
N VAL A 17 6.03 -0.01 12.43
CA VAL A 17 4.89 0.47 13.20
C VAL A 17 3.67 -0.43 12.96
N SER A 18 3.33 -0.71 11.71
CA SER A 18 2.12 -1.45 11.35
C SER A 18 2.12 -2.89 11.88
N THR A 19 3.22 -3.64 11.77
CA THR A 19 3.32 -5.03 12.25
C THR A 19 3.29 -5.11 13.78
N ASN A 20 4.02 -4.23 14.47
CA ASN A 20 4.05 -4.22 15.93
C ASN A 20 2.71 -3.76 16.52
N LEU A 21 2.11 -2.70 15.97
CA LEU A 21 0.81 -2.22 16.41
C LEU A 21 -0.29 -3.26 16.15
N SER A 22 -0.31 -3.91 14.99
CA SER A 22 -1.23 -5.01 14.65
C SER A 22 -1.23 -6.10 15.73
N THR A 23 -0.05 -6.49 16.20
CA THR A 23 0.09 -7.50 17.26
C THR A 23 -0.42 -6.99 18.62
N ILE A 24 -0.14 -5.75 18.98
CA ILE A 24 -0.55 -5.17 20.27
C ILE A 24 -2.08 -4.99 20.36
N ILE A 25 -2.71 -4.51 19.30
CA ILE A 25 -4.16 -4.24 19.31
C ILE A 25 -5.02 -5.43 18.85
N GLY A 26 -4.39 -6.51 18.38
CA GLY A 26 -5.11 -7.66 17.85
C GLY A 26 -5.79 -7.39 16.51
N ALA A 27 -5.24 -6.48 15.68
CA ALA A 27 -5.78 -6.14 14.37
C ALA A 27 -5.21 -7.03 13.26
N ASN A 28 -5.99 -7.28 12.22
CA ASN A 28 -5.51 -7.91 11.01
C ASN A 28 -4.48 -7.00 10.30
N TYR A 29 -3.54 -7.59 9.60
CA TYR A 29 -2.48 -6.89 8.90
C TYR A 29 -2.63 -7.04 7.38
N ILE A 30 -2.67 -5.93 6.67
CA ILE A 30 -2.87 -5.89 5.22
C ILE A 30 -1.72 -5.11 4.57
N ASP A 31 -0.83 -5.80 3.86
CA ASP A 31 0.34 -5.22 3.21
C ASP A 31 0.02 -4.79 1.78
N CYS A 32 -0.14 -3.50 1.58
CA CYS A 32 -0.40 -2.86 0.28
C CYS A 32 0.87 -2.30 -0.38
N ASP A 33 2.04 -2.48 0.21
CA ASP A 33 3.32 -2.23 -0.46
C ASP A 33 3.67 -3.41 -1.37
N VAL A 34 2.87 -3.57 -2.43
CA VAL A 34 2.89 -4.76 -3.28
C VAL A 34 4.20 -4.95 -4.07
N GLU A 35 5.02 -3.92 -4.15
CA GLU A 35 6.35 -3.94 -4.78
C GLU A 35 7.41 -4.51 -3.83
N GLU A 36 7.32 -4.20 -2.52
CA GLU A 36 8.22 -4.67 -1.47
C GLU A 36 7.47 -5.10 -0.20
N PRO A 37 6.61 -6.14 -0.25
CA PRO A 37 5.76 -6.54 0.88
C PRO A 37 6.56 -7.25 1.97
N ASN A 38 7.05 -6.50 2.95
CA ASN A 38 7.97 -6.96 3.98
C ASN A 38 7.31 -7.43 5.28
N GLY A 39 6.02 -7.15 5.51
CA GLY A 39 5.34 -7.44 6.77
C GLY A 39 5.32 -8.92 7.16
N PHE A 40 5.26 -9.82 6.18
CA PHE A 40 5.28 -11.27 6.43
C PHE A 40 6.59 -11.79 7.02
N ILE A 41 7.70 -11.07 6.87
CA ILE A 41 8.98 -11.41 7.51
C ILE A 41 8.85 -11.36 9.03
N PHE A 42 8.11 -10.37 9.55
CA PHE A 42 7.94 -10.13 10.99
C PHE A 42 6.82 -10.96 11.59
N LEU A 43 5.69 -11.05 10.87
CA LEU A 43 4.48 -11.75 11.33
C LEU A 43 4.55 -13.26 11.11
N ASN A 44 5.33 -13.71 10.12
CA ASN A 44 5.54 -15.12 9.76
C ASN A 44 4.24 -15.94 9.73
N PRO A 45 3.24 -15.56 8.91
CA PRO A 45 1.95 -16.22 8.89
C PRO A 45 2.05 -17.65 8.38
N SER A 46 1.21 -18.53 8.93
CA SER A 46 1.04 -19.92 8.50
C SER A 46 -0.19 -20.10 7.61
N GLN A 47 -0.35 -21.29 7.03
CA GLN A 47 -1.52 -21.67 6.20
C GLN A 47 -1.79 -20.72 5.04
N ILE A 48 -0.74 -20.30 4.33
CA ILE A 48 -0.82 -19.30 3.27
C ILE A 48 -1.62 -19.84 2.09
N LYS A 49 -2.69 -19.13 1.74
CA LYS A 49 -3.48 -19.30 0.51
C LYS A 49 -3.04 -18.24 -0.50
N ARG A 50 -3.02 -18.62 -1.78
CA ARG A 50 -2.60 -17.74 -2.88
C ARG A 50 -3.69 -17.63 -3.92
N GLU A 51 -3.87 -16.42 -4.45
CA GLU A 51 -4.78 -16.14 -5.55
C GLU A 51 -4.06 -15.26 -6.59
N GLU A 52 -4.12 -15.65 -7.87
CA GLU A 52 -3.54 -14.86 -8.95
C GLU A 52 -4.37 -13.60 -9.24
N VAL A 53 -3.67 -12.51 -9.52
CA VAL A 53 -4.27 -11.27 -10.02
C VAL A 53 -3.99 -11.16 -11.51
N LYS A 54 -5.07 -11.12 -12.29
CA LYS A 54 -5.00 -11.08 -13.76
C LYS A 54 -5.59 -9.79 -14.29
N VAL A 55 -5.01 -9.30 -15.37
CA VAL A 55 -5.54 -8.19 -16.16
C VAL A 55 -5.78 -8.64 -17.59
N ASP A 56 -6.76 -8.03 -18.22
CA ASP A 56 -7.09 -8.32 -19.60
C ASP A 56 -6.08 -7.63 -20.55
N TYR A 57 -5.81 -8.23 -21.69
CA TYR A 57 -5.06 -7.62 -22.79
C TYR A 57 -5.70 -7.98 -24.12
N PRO A 58 -5.64 -7.09 -25.15
CA PRO A 58 -6.26 -7.34 -26.44
C PRO A 58 -5.49 -8.40 -27.22
N VAL A 59 -6.24 -9.30 -27.86
CA VAL A 59 -5.75 -10.28 -28.83
C VAL A 59 -6.36 -9.92 -30.18
N VAL A 60 -5.53 -9.72 -31.19
CA VAL A 60 -5.95 -9.31 -32.53
C VAL A 60 -6.34 -10.53 -33.37
N ASP A 61 -7.57 -10.56 -33.88
CA ASP A 61 -8.01 -11.51 -34.88
C ASP A 61 -7.58 -11.01 -36.28
N SER A 62 -6.54 -11.61 -36.83
CA SER A 62 -6.00 -11.24 -38.13
C SER A 62 -6.98 -11.41 -39.29
N SER A 63 -7.97 -12.32 -39.18
CA SER A 63 -8.97 -12.54 -40.21
C SER A 63 -9.98 -11.38 -40.31
N ARG A 64 -10.20 -10.64 -39.24
CA ARG A 64 -11.10 -9.49 -39.18
C ARG A 64 -10.37 -8.14 -39.21
N CYS A 65 -9.07 -8.15 -38.93
CA CYS A 65 -8.29 -6.93 -38.80
C CYS A 65 -7.96 -6.34 -40.18
N THR A 66 -8.45 -5.13 -40.46
CA THR A 66 -8.18 -4.39 -41.71
C THR A 66 -6.94 -3.50 -41.62
N LEU A 67 -6.19 -3.55 -40.50
CA LEU A 67 -5.03 -2.71 -40.26
C LEU A 67 -5.33 -1.19 -40.32
N CYS A 68 -6.55 -0.75 -40.01
CA CYS A 68 -6.93 0.69 -39.99
C CYS A 68 -6.12 1.49 -38.97
N GLY A 69 -5.67 0.88 -37.85
CA GLY A 69 -4.85 1.50 -36.83
C GLY A 69 -5.63 2.26 -35.75
N ASP A 70 -6.96 2.23 -35.75
CA ASP A 70 -7.77 2.99 -34.78
C ASP A 70 -7.51 2.51 -33.33
N CYS A 71 -7.28 1.22 -33.11
CA CYS A 71 -6.91 0.67 -31.80
C CYS A 71 -5.56 1.21 -31.28
N ALA A 72 -4.58 1.44 -32.17
CA ALA A 72 -3.30 2.01 -31.80
C ALA A 72 -3.43 3.53 -31.50
N LYS A 73 -4.22 4.26 -32.26
CA LYS A 73 -4.45 5.71 -32.06
C LYS A 73 -5.12 6.02 -30.73
N VAL A 74 -6.08 5.19 -30.28
CA VAL A 74 -6.81 5.40 -29.04
C VAL A 74 -6.02 4.97 -27.80
N CYS A 75 -4.94 4.20 -27.95
CA CYS A 75 -4.17 3.65 -26.87
C CYS A 75 -3.33 4.73 -26.17
N GLN A 76 -3.79 5.23 -25.02
CA GLN A 76 -3.07 6.23 -24.21
C GLN A 76 -1.75 5.71 -23.61
N PHE A 77 -1.55 4.41 -23.62
CA PHE A 77 -0.38 3.75 -23.03
C PHE A 77 0.65 3.31 -24.09
N ASN A 78 0.40 3.59 -25.36
CA ASN A 78 1.24 3.15 -26.49
C ASN A 78 1.50 1.64 -26.51
N ALA A 79 0.56 0.87 -25.95
CA ALA A 79 0.67 -0.60 -25.90
C ALA A 79 0.40 -1.28 -27.25
N LEU A 80 -0.25 -0.58 -28.18
CA LEU A 80 -0.56 -1.09 -29.53
C LEU A 80 0.13 -0.25 -30.59
N VAL A 81 0.82 -0.89 -31.50
CA VAL A 81 1.49 -0.23 -32.62
C VAL A 81 1.03 -0.85 -33.94
N ARG A 82 0.60 -0.01 -34.89
CA ARG A 82 0.28 -0.44 -36.24
C ARG A 82 1.54 -0.48 -37.09
N THR A 83 1.78 -1.61 -37.69
CA THR A 83 2.79 -1.79 -38.80
C THR A 83 2.08 -1.93 -40.13
N LYS A 84 2.86 -2.11 -41.24
CA LYS A 84 2.29 -2.42 -42.55
C LYS A 84 1.68 -3.83 -42.66
N LYS A 85 2.04 -4.73 -41.74
CA LYS A 85 1.67 -6.15 -41.78
C LYS A 85 0.74 -6.58 -40.64
N GLU A 86 0.84 -5.96 -39.50
CA GLU A 86 0.14 -6.39 -38.28
C GLU A 86 -0.01 -5.26 -37.27
N ILE A 87 -0.84 -5.51 -36.25
CA ILE A 87 -0.90 -4.71 -35.02
C ILE A 87 -0.05 -5.44 -33.97
N ILE A 88 1.01 -4.80 -33.49
CA ILE A 88 1.88 -5.33 -32.45
C ILE A 88 1.38 -4.87 -31.09
N LEU A 89 1.28 -5.80 -30.13
CA LEU A 89 0.95 -5.53 -28.75
C LEU A 89 2.20 -5.62 -27.86
N PHE A 90 2.44 -4.59 -27.06
CA PHE A 90 3.38 -4.61 -25.93
C PHE A 90 2.60 -4.89 -24.66
N GLU A 91 2.46 -6.15 -24.29
CA GLU A 91 1.59 -6.61 -23.20
C GLU A 91 1.87 -5.90 -21.87
N LYS A 92 3.14 -5.68 -21.52
CA LYS A 92 3.53 -4.99 -20.28
C LYS A 92 3.09 -3.53 -20.22
N LEU A 93 2.87 -2.88 -21.36
CA LEU A 93 2.36 -1.51 -21.42
C LEU A 93 0.83 -1.47 -21.42
N CYS A 94 0.16 -2.61 -21.61
CA CYS A 94 -1.30 -2.66 -21.68
C CYS A 94 -1.92 -2.59 -20.28
N HIS A 95 -2.76 -1.59 -20.06
CA HIS A 95 -3.49 -1.37 -18.80
C HIS A 95 -4.88 -2.05 -18.75
N GLY A 96 -5.26 -2.86 -19.74
CA GLY A 96 -6.54 -3.58 -19.76
C GLY A 96 -7.78 -2.66 -19.80
N CYS A 97 -7.64 -1.42 -20.29
CA CYS A 97 -8.71 -0.42 -20.24
C CYS A 97 -9.81 -0.61 -21.30
N SER A 98 -9.65 -1.56 -22.22
CA SER A 98 -10.61 -1.91 -23.29
C SER A 98 -10.92 -0.83 -24.32
N ALA A 99 -10.28 0.36 -24.28
CA ALA A 99 -10.54 1.46 -25.22
C ALA A 99 -10.28 1.04 -26.69
N CYS A 100 -9.27 0.20 -26.94
CA CYS A 100 -8.96 -0.32 -28.26
C CYS A 100 -10.11 -1.19 -28.85
N SER A 101 -10.79 -1.97 -28.01
CA SER A 101 -11.92 -2.79 -28.44
C SER A 101 -13.13 -1.91 -28.80
N ILE A 102 -13.40 -0.86 -28.02
CA ILE A 102 -14.48 0.12 -28.31
C ILE A 102 -14.22 0.83 -29.64
N ALA A 103 -12.94 1.18 -29.91
CA ALA A 103 -12.56 1.87 -31.15
C ALA A 103 -12.54 0.95 -32.40
N CYS A 104 -12.56 -0.37 -32.22
CA CYS A 104 -12.46 -1.33 -33.32
C CYS A 104 -13.80 -1.55 -34.03
N LYS A 105 -14.04 -0.84 -35.17
CA LYS A 105 -15.24 -0.97 -35.98
C LYS A 105 -15.44 -2.36 -36.61
N HIS A 106 -14.38 -3.16 -36.69
CA HIS A 106 -14.37 -4.48 -37.31
C HIS A 106 -14.51 -5.63 -36.30
N SER A 107 -14.67 -5.31 -34.98
CA SER A 107 -14.75 -6.30 -33.90
C SER A 107 -13.63 -7.35 -33.97
N ALA A 108 -12.42 -6.90 -34.36
CA ALA A 108 -11.24 -7.74 -34.56
C ALA A 108 -10.40 -7.90 -33.27
N LEU A 109 -10.90 -7.49 -32.10
CA LEU A 109 -10.19 -7.60 -30.84
C LEU A 109 -11.01 -8.46 -29.86
N THR A 110 -10.38 -9.50 -29.35
CA THR A 110 -10.80 -10.30 -28.20
C THR A 110 -9.88 -10.02 -27.02
N PHE A 111 -10.11 -10.65 -25.85
CA PHE A 111 -9.27 -10.44 -24.68
C PHE A 111 -8.70 -11.75 -24.14
N GLY A 112 -7.39 -11.77 -23.97
CA GLY A 112 -6.67 -12.72 -23.14
C GLY A 112 -6.51 -12.19 -21.72
N LYS A 113 -5.96 -13.03 -20.82
CA LYS A 113 -5.62 -12.66 -19.44
C LYS A 113 -4.16 -12.95 -19.16
N ARG A 114 -3.46 -12.00 -18.53
CA ARG A 114 -2.10 -12.19 -18.04
C ARG A 114 -2.04 -11.98 -16.53
N THR A 115 -1.25 -12.79 -15.84
CA THR A 115 -1.03 -12.68 -14.40
C THR A 115 0.00 -11.58 -14.13
N ILE A 116 -0.36 -10.58 -13.31
CA ILE A 116 0.49 -9.46 -12.94
C ILE A 116 1.04 -9.54 -11.52
N GLY A 117 0.49 -10.42 -10.70
CA GLY A 117 0.88 -10.61 -9.31
C GLY A 117 -0.03 -11.60 -8.62
N ILE A 118 0.13 -11.70 -7.31
CA ILE A 118 -0.67 -12.57 -6.45
C ILE A 118 -1.14 -11.82 -5.21
N VAL A 119 -2.22 -12.29 -4.60
CA VAL A 119 -2.63 -11.97 -3.24
C VAL A 119 -2.41 -13.21 -2.39
N GLU A 120 -1.77 -13.03 -1.24
CA GLU A 120 -1.57 -14.06 -0.24
C GLU A 120 -2.33 -13.73 1.03
N GLU A 121 -2.94 -14.75 1.64
CA GLU A 121 -3.63 -14.67 2.92
C GLU A 121 -3.16 -15.80 3.83
N GLY A 122 -2.77 -15.49 5.05
CA GLY A 122 -2.33 -16.44 6.06
C GLY A 122 -2.75 -16.03 7.46
N LYS A 123 -2.41 -16.86 8.47
CA LYS A 123 -2.73 -16.62 9.87
C LYS A 123 -1.48 -16.50 10.73
N CYS A 124 -1.48 -15.48 11.60
CA CYS A 124 -0.49 -15.29 12.65
C CYS A 124 -1.23 -15.26 14.01
N GLY A 125 -1.27 -16.40 14.72
CA GLY A 125 -2.16 -16.58 15.86
C GLY A 125 -3.63 -16.39 15.46
N ASN A 126 -4.32 -15.43 16.08
CA ASN A 126 -5.70 -15.09 15.77
C ASN A 126 -5.82 -14.00 14.66
N LEU A 127 -4.72 -13.44 14.21
CA LEU A 127 -4.71 -12.40 13.20
C LEU A 127 -4.74 -12.99 11.79
N ILE A 128 -5.49 -12.35 10.91
CA ILE A 128 -5.42 -12.59 9.47
C ILE A 128 -4.38 -11.62 8.89
N CYS A 129 -3.42 -12.18 8.16
CA CYS A 129 -2.39 -11.41 7.48
C CYS A 129 -2.57 -11.58 5.98
N LYS A 130 -2.66 -10.46 5.26
CA LYS A 130 -2.77 -10.46 3.79
C LYS A 130 -1.67 -9.60 3.19
N ARG A 131 -1.18 -9.98 2.01
CA ARG A 131 -0.29 -9.13 1.21
C ARG A 131 -0.57 -9.28 -0.27
N GLY A 132 -0.34 -8.19 -1.01
CA GLY A 132 -0.18 -8.26 -2.46
C GLY A 132 1.29 -8.42 -2.82
N VAL A 133 1.57 -9.18 -3.87
CA VAL A 133 2.93 -9.30 -4.43
C VAL A 133 2.86 -9.06 -5.93
N LEU A 134 3.49 -7.99 -6.39
CA LEU A 134 3.56 -7.64 -7.80
C LEU A 134 4.67 -8.45 -8.49
N ASN A 135 4.43 -8.91 -9.70
CA ASN A 135 5.46 -9.60 -10.48
C ASN A 135 6.60 -8.64 -10.83
N VAL A 136 7.83 -9.12 -10.79
CA VAL A 136 9.02 -8.31 -11.12
C VAL A 136 8.90 -7.72 -12.53
N GLY A 137 9.09 -6.40 -12.63
CA GLY A 137 9.01 -5.64 -13.87
C GLY A 137 7.59 -5.40 -14.38
N GLU A 138 6.57 -5.60 -13.53
CA GLU A 138 5.19 -5.21 -13.82
C GLU A 138 4.93 -3.76 -13.37
N PRO A 139 4.46 -2.87 -14.25
CA PRO A 139 4.26 -1.46 -13.89
C PRO A 139 2.94 -1.18 -13.16
N MET A 140 2.00 -2.14 -13.10
CA MET A 140 0.64 -1.91 -12.63
C MET A 140 0.38 -2.51 -11.26
N ALA A 141 0.68 -1.78 -10.18
CA ALA A 141 0.41 -2.18 -8.80
C ALA A 141 -1.08 -2.10 -8.40
N VAL A 142 -1.81 -1.09 -8.91
CA VAL A 142 -3.18 -0.79 -8.49
C VAL A 142 -4.16 -1.97 -8.60
N PRO A 143 -4.17 -2.80 -9.66
CA PRO A 143 -5.08 -3.95 -9.71
C PRO A 143 -4.81 -4.97 -8.60
N VAL A 144 -3.54 -5.15 -8.17
CA VAL A 144 -3.18 -6.04 -7.06
C VAL A 144 -3.70 -5.46 -5.74
N ILE A 145 -3.50 -4.15 -5.51
CA ILE A 145 -4.01 -3.43 -4.32
C ILE A 145 -5.54 -3.53 -4.24
N LYS A 146 -6.25 -3.26 -5.34
CA LYS A 146 -7.72 -3.37 -5.40
C LYS A 146 -8.21 -4.78 -5.10
N LYS A 147 -7.54 -5.81 -5.63
CA LYS A 147 -7.89 -7.20 -5.36
C LYS A 147 -7.67 -7.56 -3.90
N LEU A 148 -6.55 -7.09 -3.31
CA LEU A 148 -6.19 -7.29 -1.90
C LEU A 148 -7.24 -6.66 -0.96
N LEU A 149 -7.70 -5.44 -1.26
CA LEU A 149 -8.59 -4.66 -0.41
C LEU A 149 -10.08 -4.94 -0.64
N LYS A 150 -10.45 -5.61 -1.73
CA LYS A 150 -11.87 -5.88 -2.06
C LYS A 150 -12.59 -6.69 -0.99
N ASN A 151 -11.90 -7.62 -0.32
CA ASN A 151 -12.45 -8.52 0.69
C ASN A 151 -11.58 -8.45 1.95
N LEU A 152 -11.72 -7.36 2.72
CA LEU A 152 -11.03 -7.21 4.00
C LEU A 152 -11.66 -8.13 5.06
N PRO A 153 -10.85 -8.69 5.99
CA PRO A 153 -11.35 -9.46 7.10
C PRO A 153 -12.26 -8.63 8.01
N GLN A 154 -13.15 -9.32 8.75
CA GLN A 154 -13.94 -8.66 9.79
C GLN A 154 -13.06 -8.19 10.94
N GLY A 155 -13.50 -7.15 11.65
CA GLY A 155 -12.77 -6.52 12.75
C GLY A 155 -11.93 -5.33 12.33
N THR A 156 -10.89 -5.05 13.09
CA THR A 156 -9.95 -3.95 12.80
C THR A 156 -8.86 -4.42 11.86
N ASN A 157 -8.61 -3.65 10.80
CA ASN A 157 -7.58 -3.92 9.80
C ASN A 157 -6.57 -2.76 9.80
N LEU A 158 -5.28 -3.06 9.88
CA LEU A 158 -4.21 -2.11 9.63
C LEU A 158 -3.71 -2.30 8.20
N ILE A 159 -3.89 -1.28 7.37
CA ILE A 159 -3.49 -1.27 5.95
C ILE A 159 -2.13 -0.58 5.85
N ASP A 160 -1.07 -1.38 5.70
CA ASP A 160 0.30 -0.87 5.48
C ASP A 160 0.45 -0.43 4.02
N CYS A 161 0.38 0.88 3.78
CA CYS A 161 0.38 1.45 2.43
C CYS A 161 1.80 1.49 1.84
N ALA A 162 1.94 1.56 0.53
CA ALA A 162 3.19 1.91 -0.13
C ALA A 162 3.72 3.27 0.35
N PRO A 163 5.02 3.55 0.28
CA PRO A 163 5.57 4.85 0.65
C PRO A 163 5.17 5.95 -0.34
N GLY A 164 5.17 7.20 0.12
CA GLY A 164 4.86 8.38 -0.68
C GLY A 164 3.36 8.70 -0.77
N THR A 165 2.98 9.43 -1.81
CA THR A 165 1.61 9.92 -2.07
C THR A 165 1.12 9.53 -3.47
N SER A 166 1.61 8.41 -3.99
CA SER A 166 1.32 7.90 -5.33
C SER A 166 -0.10 7.33 -5.47
N CYS A 167 -0.46 6.93 -6.69
CA CYS A 167 -1.71 6.24 -6.98
C CYS A 167 -1.93 4.98 -6.11
N ASN A 168 -0.86 4.29 -5.70
CA ASN A 168 -0.94 3.13 -4.83
C ASN A 168 -1.53 3.50 -3.46
N VAL A 169 -1.04 4.59 -2.86
CA VAL A 169 -1.53 5.12 -1.58
C VAL A 169 -2.96 5.64 -1.72
N VAL A 170 -3.24 6.42 -2.76
CA VAL A 170 -4.59 6.95 -3.06
C VAL A 170 -5.62 5.81 -3.14
N ASN A 171 -5.29 4.72 -3.85
CA ASN A 171 -6.19 3.56 -3.94
C ASN A 171 -6.35 2.83 -2.60
N SER A 172 -5.33 2.81 -1.75
CA SER A 172 -5.44 2.21 -0.41
C SER A 172 -6.31 3.05 0.52
N LEU A 173 -6.20 4.38 0.47
CA LEU A 173 -7.00 5.31 1.28
C LEU A 173 -8.50 5.24 1.00
N GLN A 174 -8.92 4.84 -0.21
CA GLN A 174 -10.35 4.67 -0.55
C GLN A 174 -11.05 3.60 0.29
N TYR A 175 -10.31 2.73 0.96
CA TYR A 175 -10.83 1.65 1.82
C TYR A 175 -10.63 1.93 3.32
N ALA A 176 -10.06 3.08 3.67
CA ALA A 176 -9.73 3.43 5.05
C ALA A 176 -10.82 4.29 5.71
N ASP A 177 -11.04 4.06 7.00
CA ASP A 177 -11.90 4.86 7.87
C ASP A 177 -11.10 5.91 8.65
N GLY A 178 -9.76 5.77 8.68
CA GLY A 178 -8.83 6.68 9.34
C GLY A 178 -7.39 6.41 8.93
N ALA A 179 -6.45 7.26 9.36
CA ALA A 179 -5.05 7.16 8.96
C ALA A 179 -4.06 7.41 10.10
N ILE A 180 -2.94 6.68 10.08
CA ILE A 180 -1.76 6.92 10.92
C ILE A 180 -0.62 7.34 10.00
N LEU A 181 -0.06 8.53 10.24
CA LEU A 181 1.07 9.05 9.49
C LEU A 181 2.37 8.77 10.26
N VAL A 182 3.26 7.98 9.69
CA VAL A 182 4.55 7.65 10.29
C VAL A 182 5.63 8.53 9.68
N THR A 183 6.34 9.27 10.52
CA THR A 183 7.42 10.17 10.10
C THR A 183 8.67 10.01 10.97
N GLU A 184 9.77 10.63 10.57
CA GLU A 184 11.02 10.68 11.32
C GLU A 184 11.43 12.15 11.60
N PRO A 185 12.19 12.46 12.68
CA PRO A 185 12.52 13.82 13.10
C PRO A 185 13.62 14.44 12.22
N SER A 186 13.38 14.59 10.92
CA SER A 186 14.30 15.21 9.95
C SER A 186 13.60 16.33 9.17
N ALA A 187 14.37 17.21 8.53
CA ALA A 187 13.81 18.24 7.66
C ALA A 187 13.04 17.62 6.48
N PHE A 188 13.55 16.55 5.90
CA PHE A 188 12.86 15.80 4.85
C PHE A 188 11.62 15.10 5.39
N GLY A 189 11.70 14.50 6.61
CA GLY A 189 10.54 13.88 7.26
C GLY A 189 9.40 14.88 7.50
N LEU A 190 9.70 16.14 7.84
CA LEU A 190 8.69 17.20 7.96
C LEU A 190 8.07 17.55 6.61
N HIS A 191 8.87 17.71 5.55
CA HIS A 191 8.36 18.00 4.20
C HIS A 191 7.41 16.89 3.74
N ASP A 192 7.82 15.65 3.87
CA ASP A 192 7.06 14.48 3.46
C ASP A 192 5.78 14.28 4.29
N LEU A 193 5.86 14.60 5.61
CA LEU A 193 4.68 14.59 6.48
C LEU A 193 3.64 15.61 6.02
N LYS A 194 4.05 16.82 5.65
CA LYS A 194 3.13 17.85 5.14
C LYS A 194 2.37 17.36 3.89
N MET A 195 3.05 16.69 2.97
CA MET A 195 2.43 16.11 1.78
C MET A 195 1.42 15.00 2.14
N ALA A 196 1.78 14.13 3.10
CA ALA A 196 0.89 13.07 3.56
C ALA A 196 -0.33 13.63 4.32
N VAL A 197 -0.15 14.66 5.16
CA VAL A 197 -1.25 15.37 5.84
C VAL A 197 -2.22 15.98 4.82
N GLN A 198 -1.71 16.66 3.80
CA GLN A 198 -2.53 17.24 2.75
C GLN A 198 -3.34 16.16 2.02
N LEU A 199 -2.70 15.03 1.70
CA LEU A 199 -3.38 13.91 1.05
C LEU A 199 -4.52 13.37 1.91
N VAL A 200 -4.28 13.08 3.20
CA VAL A 200 -5.31 12.50 4.09
C VAL A 200 -6.45 13.49 4.35
N ARG A 201 -6.16 14.79 4.47
CA ARG A 201 -7.17 15.86 4.55
C ARG A 201 -8.07 15.91 3.32
N ASN A 202 -7.53 15.68 2.11
CA ASN A 202 -8.33 15.61 0.88
C ASN A 202 -9.32 14.44 0.86
N PHE A 203 -9.06 13.39 1.65
CA PHE A 203 -9.97 12.26 1.86
C PHE A 203 -10.95 12.48 3.02
N ASN A 204 -10.85 13.60 3.75
CA ASN A 204 -11.62 13.89 4.97
C ASN A 204 -11.53 12.78 6.03
N LEU A 205 -10.39 12.08 6.12
CA LEU A 205 -10.17 11.02 7.09
C LEU A 205 -9.64 11.60 8.40
N PRO A 206 -10.13 11.14 9.57
CA PRO A 206 -9.48 11.40 10.84
C PRO A 206 -8.08 10.76 10.82
N PHE A 207 -7.08 11.43 11.42
CA PHE A 207 -5.72 10.92 11.43
C PHE A 207 -4.92 11.39 12.64
N GLY A 208 -3.81 10.70 12.90
CA GLY A 208 -2.81 11.10 13.87
C GLY A 208 -1.41 10.74 13.40
N VAL A 209 -0.39 11.26 14.09
CA VAL A 209 1.02 11.13 13.72
C VAL A 209 1.77 10.27 14.72
N ILE A 210 2.61 9.35 14.23
CA ILE A 210 3.62 8.65 15.00
C ILE A 210 5.00 9.15 14.55
N ILE A 211 5.78 9.65 15.50
CA ILE A 211 7.17 10.08 15.26
C ILE A 211 8.06 8.88 15.58
N ASN A 212 8.61 8.26 14.55
CA ASN A 212 9.51 7.12 14.67
C ASN A 212 10.98 7.58 14.59
N LYS A 213 11.91 6.74 15.06
CA LYS A 213 13.35 7.01 15.10
C LYS A 213 13.69 8.33 15.81
N TYR A 214 12.97 8.63 16.86
CA TYR A 214 13.14 9.90 17.57
C TYR A 214 14.47 9.93 18.29
N ASN A 215 15.21 11.03 18.07
CA ASN A 215 16.33 11.49 18.88
C ASN A 215 15.97 12.86 19.43
N ALA A 216 16.27 13.14 20.70
CA ALA A 216 15.81 14.32 21.41
C ALA A 216 16.32 15.69 20.85
N GLU A 217 17.03 15.68 19.72
CA GLU A 217 17.67 16.87 19.16
C GLU A 217 16.75 17.73 18.27
N ASN A 218 15.56 17.24 17.89
CA ASN A 218 14.74 17.91 16.88
C ASN A 218 13.25 17.86 17.15
N GLU A 219 12.65 19.00 17.53
CA GLU A 219 11.22 19.16 17.81
C GLU A 219 10.40 19.69 16.63
N ARG A 220 10.94 19.71 15.40
CA ARG A 220 10.26 20.33 14.25
C ARG A 220 8.91 19.68 13.93
N ILE A 221 8.83 18.35 14.09
CA ILE A 221 7.59 17.62 13.85
C ILE A 221 6.55 17.95 14.91
N GLN A 222 6.95 17.99 16.19
CA GLN A 222 6.06 18.33 17.31
C GLN A 222 5.49 19.75 17.12
N LYS A 223 6.34 20.74 16.83
CA LYS A 223 5.93 22.13 16.58
C LYS A 223 4.97 22.23 15.39
N TYR A 224 5.22 21.48 14.31
CA TYR A 224 4.31 21.43 13.18
C TYR A 224 2.95 20.81 13.55
N CYS A 225 2.95 19.70 14.30
CA CYS A 225 1.72 19.06 14.73
C CYS A 225 0.91 19.98 15.66
N GLU A 226 1.57 20.70 16.56
CA GLU A 226 0.93 21.70 17.44
C GLU A 226 0.30 22.85 16.64
N GLN A 227 1.03 23.41 15.65
CA GLN A 227 0.54 24.49 14.78
C GLN A 227 -0.66 24.10 13.93
N GLU A 228 -0.74 22.82 13.53
CA GLU A 228 -1.76 22.29 12.63
C GLU A 228 -2.88 21.54 13.36
N ASP A 229 -2.87 21.56 14.70
CA ASP A 229 -3.81 20.83 15.57
C ASP A 229 -3.89 19.33 15.23
N ILE A 230 -2.71 18.69 15.10
CA ILE A 230 -2.58 17.28 14.74
C ILE A 230 -2.19 16.46 15.98
N ASN A 231 -2.97 15.43 16.30
CA ASN A 231 -2.69 14.53 17.41
C ASN A 231 -1.42 13.71 17.18
N ILE A 232 -0.45 13.80 18.09
CA ILE A 232 0.70 12.89 18.15
C ILE A 232 0.29 11.65 18.95
N LEU A 233 0.10 10.53 18.26
CA LEU A 233 -0.28 9.25 18.85
C LEU A 233 0.85 8.61 19.65
N GLY A 234 2.10 8.89 19.27
CA GLY A 234 3.25 8.41 20.01
C GLY A 234 4.58 8.79 19.40
N ILE A 235 5.62 8.61 20.21
CA ILE A 235 7.02 8.88 19.85
C ILE A 235 7.79 7.60 20.14
N ILE A 236 8.44 7.05 19.10
CA ILE A 236 9.22 5.81 19.17
C ILE A 236 10.70 6.18 19.10
N PRO A 237 11.48 5.96 20.16
CA PRO A 237 12.90 6.34 20.19
C PRO A 237 13.73 5.46 19.23
N TYR A 238 14.80 6.03 18.70
CA TYR A 238 15.81 5.28 17.98
C TYR A 238 16.83 4.69 18.96
N ARG A 239 16.91 3.37 19.00
CA ARG A 239 17.91 2.64 19.79
C ARG A 239 18.54 1.52 18.99
N ARG A 240 19.79 1.24 19.26
CA ARG A 240 20.56 0.20 18.57
C ARG A 240 19.95 -1.19 18.77
N GLU A 241 19.48 -1.49 19.98
CA GLU A 241 18.87 -2.77 20.33
C GLU A 241 17.61 -3.05 19.48
N ALA A 242 16.80 -2.02 19.23
CA ALA A 242 15.61 -2.15 18.35
C ALA A 242 16.02 -2.41 16.89
N ALA A 243 17.07 -1.77 16.41
CA ALA A 243 17.60 -2.00 15.07
C ALA A 243 18.18 -3.43 14.93
N GLU A 244 18.84 -3.97 15.95
CA GLU A 244 19.34 -5.34 15.99
C GLU A 244 18.19 -6.35 15.98
N VAL A 245 17.15 -6.16 16.79
CA VAL A 245 15.95 -7.00 16.79
C VAL A 245 15.26 -6.98 15.43
N TYR A 246 15.10 -5.80 14.84
CA TYR A 246 14.53 -5.63 13.51
C TYR A 246 15.33 -6.35 12.43
N SER A 247 16.65 -6.24 12.43
CA SER A 247 17.54 -6.89 11.44
C SER A 247 17.46 -8.42 11.46
N LEU A 248 17.05 -9.00 12.60
CA LEU A 248 16.77 -10.42 12.76
C LEU A 248 15.36 -10.83 12.32
N GLY A 249 14.59 -9.95 11.68
CA GLY A 249 13.20 -10.21 11.30
C GLY A 249 12.24 -10.37 12.48
N LYS A 250 12.58 -9.77 13.63
CA LYS A 250 11.78 -9.88 14.85
C LYS A 250 11.08 -8.56 15.16
N MET A 251 9.91 -8.65 15.79
CA MET A 251 9.14 -7.48 16.21
C MET A 251 9.78 -6.81 17.43
N ILE A 252 9.88 -5.46 17.40
CA ILE A 252 10.53 -4.67 18.46
C ILE A 252 9.70 -4.64 19.76
N VAL A 253 8.40 -4.93 19.71
CA VAL A 253 7.56 -5.10 20.94
C VAL A 253 7.97 -6.28 21.81
N LYS A 254 8.93 -7.11 21.38
CA LYS A 254 9.59 -8.10 22.26
C LYS A 254 10.48 -7.45 23.31
N LEU A 255 10.90 -6.21 23.10
CA LEU A 255 11.61 -5.39 24.07
C LEU A 255 10.58 -4.72 24.98
N PRO A 256 10.66 -4.88 26.33
CA PRO A 256 9.64 -4.38 27.27
C PRO A 256 9.32 -2.89 27.09
N GLU A 257 10.34 -2.04 26.96
CA GLU A 257 10.19 -0.60 26.76
C GLU A 257 9.39 -0.28 25.48
N TYR A 258 9.68 -0.93 24.37
CA TYR A 258 8.93 -0.73 23.12
C TYR A 258 7.49 -1.27 23.23
N LYS A 259 7.28 -2.35 23.97
CA LYS A 259 5.94 -2.87 24.24
C LYS A 259 5.08 -1.82 24.95
N GLU A 260 5.59 -1.20 26.00
CA GLU A 260 4.90 -0.12 26.73
C GLU A 260 4.57 1.07 25.82
N ILE A 261 5.52 1.50 24.98
CA ILE A 261 5.30 2.57 24.00
C ILE A 261 4.16 2.22 23.03
N PHE A 262 4.14 1.00 22.48
CA PHE A 262 3.08 0.59 21.57
C PHE A 262 1.72 0.38 22.27
N GLU A 263 1.70 -0.03 23.53
CA GLU A 263 0.48 -0.10 24.34
C GLU A 263 -0.09 1.30 24.59
N GLU A 264 0.74 2.30 24.86
CA GLU A 264 0.29 3.70 25.00
C GLU A 264 -0.18 4.27 23.65
N ILE A 265 0.50 3.98 22.54
CA ILE A 265 0.03 4.33 21.19
C ILE A 265 -1.35 3.72 20.93
N ALA A 266 -1.54 2.46 21.27
CA ALA A 266 -2.81 1.75 21.11
C ALA A 266 -3.95 2.39 21.91
N LYS A 267 -3.66 2.89 23.11
CA LYS A 267 -4.63 3.62 23.94
C LYS A 267 -5.03 4.94 23.29
N ARG A 268 -4.07 5.78 22.90
CA ARG A 268 -4.35 7.06 22.22
C ARG A 268 -5.05 6.87 20.88
N LEU A 269 -4.72 5.79 20.19
CA LEU A 269 -5.37 5.45 18.92
C LEU A 269 -6.87 5.23 19.10
N ARG A 270 -7.31 4.61 20.22
CA ARG A 270 -8.73 4.42 20.55
C ARG A 270 -9.46 5.72 20.87
N GLU A 271 -8.76 6.73 21.36
CA GLU A 271 -9.32 8.06 21.61
C GLU A 271 -9.59 8.81 20.28
N VAL A 272 -8.69 8.67 19.31
CA VAL A 272 -8.82 9.31 17.98
C VAL A 272 -9.76 8.52 17.06
N PHE A 273 -9.74 7.20 17.16
CA PHE A 273 -10.55 6.29 16.35
C PHE A 273 -11.36 5.37 17.27
N PRO A 274 -12.53 5.81 17.73
CA PRO A 274 -13.36 4.96 18.58
C PRO A 274 -13.89 3.77 17.76
N TRP A 275 -13.34 2.58 18.04
CA TRP A 275 -13.87 1.31 17.55
C TRP A 275 -14.31 0.44 18.72
N ASN A 276 -15.42 -0.26 18.52
CA ASN A 276 -15.94 -1.25 19.46
C ASN A 276 -15.23 -2.59 19.31
#